data_09c04b0c85c24b666cac519d47bb8084
#
_entry.id   09c04b0c85c24b666cac519d47bb8084
#
_cell.length_a   1.000
_cell.length_b   1.000
_cell.length_c   1.000
_cell.angle_alpha   90.00
_cell.angle_beta   90.00
_cell.angle_gamma   90.00
#
_symmetry.space_group_name_H-M   'P 1'
#
loop_
_entity.id
_entity.type
_entity.pdbx_description
1 polymer ?
#
loop_
_entity_poly.entity_id
_entity_poly.type
_entity_poly.pdbx_seq_one_letter_code
_entity_poly.pdbx_strand_id
1 'polypeptide(L)'
;MISAALAVLESEEQRNELSEIYENNISNFYNIAFQQLHNKHDAEDTIQEAFLAIAKNPGPFFDVAVNKRISYINVIIRNTAYKMRDKKHKVSENEIVLDDTI
;
A
#
# COMPACT_ATOMS: atom_id res chain seq x y z
N MET A 1 -3.68 12.73 1.32
CA MET A 1 -2.68 11.67 1.43
C MET A 1 -2.65 10.76 0.20
N ILE A 2 -3.79 10.34 -0.34
CA ILE A 2 -3.83 9.56 -1.59
C ILE A 2 -4.05 10.43 -2.84
N SER A 3 -3.82 11.72 -2.74
CA SER A 3 -4.08 12.66 -3.84
C SER A 3 -3.34 12.31 -5.12
N ALA A 4 -2.09 11.86 -5.01
CA ALA A 4 -1.30 11.46 -6.17
C ALA A 4 -1.91 10.23 -6.86
N ALA A 5 -2.39 9.26 -6.10
CA ALA A 5 -3.06 8.08 -6.64
C ALA A 5 -4.36 8.47 -7.36
N LEU A 6 -5.18 9.32 -6.72
CA LEU A 6 -6.44 9.76 -7.31
C LEU A 6 -6.24 10.53 -8.61
N ALA A 7 -5.15 11.31 -8.70
CA ALA A 7 -4.84 12.09 -9.89
C ALA A 7 -4.54 11.20 -11.11
N VAL A 8 -4.11 9.97 -10.93
CA VAL A 8 -3.82 9.04 -12.02
C VAL A 8 -5.10 8.49 -12.65
N LEU A 9 -6.18 8.38 -11.86
CA LEU A 9 -7.47 7.86 -12.36
C LEU A 9 -8.15 8.90 -13.26
N GLU A 10 -8.57 8.47 -14.44
CA GLU A 10 -9.27 9.32 -15.41
C GLU A 10 -10.75 9.46 -15.08
N SER A 11 -11.36 8.42 -14.49
CA SER A 11 -12.79 8.40 -14.18
C SER A 11 -13.06 9.08 -12.85
N GLU A 12 -13.93 10.09 -12.85
CA GLU A 12 -14.37 10.75 -11.63
C GLU A 12 -15.10 9.79 -10.69
N GLU A 13 -15.92 8.89 -11.26
CA GLU A 13 -16.63 7.88 -10.49
C GLU A 13 -15.67 6.96 -9.75
N GLN A 14 -14.62 6.50 -10.42
CA GLN A 14 -13.60 5.66 -9.81
C GLN A 14 -12.82 6.40 -8.73
N ARG A 15 -12.47 7.67 -8.98
CA ARG A 15 -11.81 8.51 -7.98
C ARG A 15 -12.64 8.64 -6.72
N ASN A 16 -13.93 8.93 -6.89
CA ASN A 16 -14.85 9.10 -5.75
C ASN A 16 -14.99 7.81 -4.95
N GLU A 17 -15.13 6.68 -5.63
CA GLU A 17 -15.26 5.38 -4.98
C GLU A 17 -14.00 5.02 -4.19
N LEU A 18 -12.84 5.18 -4.80
CA LEU A 18 -11.57 4.84 -4.15
C LEU A 18 -11.30 5.77 -2.96
N SER A 19 -11.62 7.05 -3.10
CA SER A 19 -11.50 8.02 -2.02
C SER A 19 -12.38 7.66 -0.82
N GLU A 20 -13.62 7.27 -1.09
CA GLU A 20 -14.57 6.87 -0.05
C GLU A 20 -14.09 5.62 0.69
N ILE A 21 -13.61 4.61 -0.04
CA ILE A 21 -13.06 3.40 0.56
C ILE A 21 -11.87 3.74 1.45
N TYR A 22 -10.98 4.61 0.98
CA TYR A 22 -9.82 5.06 1.75
C TYR A 22 -10.26 5.73 3.05
N GLU A 23 -11.13 6.72 2.98
CA GLU A 23 -11.55 7.48 4.15
C GLU A 23 -12.24 6.61 5.20
N ASN A 24 -13.08 5.69 4.74
CA ASN A 24 -13.85 4.83 5.64
C ASN A 24 -13.02 3.72 6.29
N ASN A 25 -11.85 3.40 5.75
CA ASN A 25 -11.08 2.23 6.18
C ASN A 25 -9.63 2.55 6.52
N ILE A 26 -9.24 3.83 6.59
CA ILE A 26 -7.85 4.24 6.78
C ILE A 26 -7.23 3.64 8.05
N SER A 27 -7.96 3.60 9.15
CA SER A 27 -7.46 3.04 10.41
C SER A 27 -7.13 1.56 10.27
N ASN A 28 -7.98 0.80 9.58
CA ASN A 28 -7.76 -0.62 9.32
C ASN A 28 -6.54 -0.83 8.41
N PHE A 29 -6.45 -0.05 7.33
CA PHE A 29 -5.33 -0.14 6.40
C PHE A 29 -4.00 0.19 7.10
N TYR A 30 -4.00 1.24 7.89
CA TYR A 30 -2.84 1.64 8.68
C TYR A 30 -2.40 0.52 9.63
N ASN A 31 -3.35 -0.10 10.34
CA ASN A 31 -3.03 -1.16 11.28
C ASN A 31 -2.41 -2.37 10.60
N ILE A 32 -2.91 -2.75 9.42
CA ILE A 32 -2.34 -3.86 8.65
C ILE A 32 -0.89 -3.58 8.29
N ALA A 33 -0.60 -2.39 7.79
CA ALA A 33 0.76 -2.00 7.41
C ALA A 33 1.66 -1.87 8.63
N PHE A 34 1.17 -1.24 9.69
CA PHE A 34 1.96 -0.99 10.91
C PHE A 34 2.33 -2.30 11.61
N GLN A 35 1.47 -3.30 11.60
CA GLN A 35 1.76 -4.61 12.20
C GLN A 35 2.99 -5.26 11.57
N GLN A 36 3.25 -4.99 10.29
CA GLN A 36 4.38 -5.55 9.58
C GLN A 36 5.65 -4.70 9.70
N LEU A 37 5.49 -3.39 9.78
CA LEU A 37 6.60 -2.45 9.64
C LEU A 37 7.01 -1.79 10.96
N HIS A 38 6.11 -1.69 11.92
CA HIS A 38 6.32 -1.06 13.22
C HIS A 38 6.89 0.37 13.12
N ASN A 39 6.54 1.07 12.05
CA ASN A 39 7.02 2.42 11.76
C ASN A 39 5.90 3.19 11.08
N LYS A 40 5.55 4.34 11.63
CA LYS A 40 4.45 5.16 11.14
C LYS A 40 4.66 5.63 9.70
N HIS A 41 5.86 6.12 9.40
CA HIS A 41 6.21 6.64 8.07
C HIS A 41 6.10 5.55 7.01
N ASP A 42 6.68 4.37 7.32
CA ASP A 42 6.66 3.24 6.39
C ASP A 42 5.26 2.71 6.18
N ALA A 43 4.42 2.71 7.23
CA ALA A 43 3.03 2.29 7.10
C ALA A 43 2.26 3.24 6.19
N GLU A 44 2.43 4.55 6.35
CA GLU A 44 1.80 5.55 5.50
C GLU A 44 2.25 5.43 4.04
N ASP A 45 3.55 5.25 3.83
CA ASP A 45 4.13 5.07 2.49
C ASP A 45 3.57 3.82 1.82
N THR A 46 3.42 2.74 2.58
CA THR A 46 2.86 1.49 2.08
C THR A 46 1.42 1.68 1.58
N ILE A 47 0.60 2.40 2.34
CA ILE A 47 -0.77 2.66 1.95
C ILE A 47 -0.81 3.49 0.66
N GLN A 48 -0.01 4.53 0.56
CA GLN A 48 0.08 5.36 -0.64
C GLN A 48 0.52 4.54 -1.85
N GLU A 49 1.53 3.71 -1.69
CA GLU A 49 2.04 2.85 -2.76
C GLU A 49 0.99 1.86 -3.23
N ALA A 50 0.25 1.25 -2.28
CA ALA A 50 -0.81 0.30 -2.61
C ALA A 50 -1.93 0.97 -3.42
N PHE A 51 -2.38 2.15 -3.00
CA PHE A 51 -3.43 2.88 -3.72
C PHE A 51 -2.94 3.38 -5.07
N LEU A 52 -1.68 3.80 -5.16
CA LEU A 52 -1.10 4.19 -6.44
C LEU A 52 -1.05 3.02 -7.43
N ALA A 53 -0.70 1.84 -6.96
CA ALA A 53 -0.70 0.64 -7.80
C ALA A 53 -2.10 0.32 -8.34
N ILE A 54 -3.13 0.47 -7.51
CA ILE A 54 -4.52 0.30 -7.94
C ILE A 54 -4.88 1.33 -9.00
N ALA A 55 -4.52 2.59 -8.77
CA ALA A 55 -4.85 3.69 -9.68
C ALA A 55 -4.17 3.55 -11.05
N LYS A 56 -2.94 3.04 -11.08
CA LYS A 56 -2.21 2.83 -12.32
C LYS A 56 -2.77 1.70 -13.17
N ASN A 57 -3.42 0.73 -12.55
CA ASN A 57 -4.05 -0.40 -13.25
C ASN A 57 -5.38 -0.72 -12.58
N PRO A 58 -6.42 0.11 -12.78
CA PRO A 58 -7.66 0.01 -12.03
C PRO A 58 -8.56 -1.16 -12.42
N GLY A 59 -8.40 -1.72 -13.62
CA GLY A 59 -9.25 -2.79 -14.14
C GLY A 59 -9.44 -3.95 -13.16
N PRO A 60 -8.36 -4.62 -12.72
CA PRO A 60 -8.49 -5.75 -11.81
C PRO A 60 -9.22 -5.42 -10.51
N PHE A 61 -9.00 -4.23 -9.95
CA PHE A 61 -9.66 -3.81 -8.72
C PHE A 61 -11.17 -3.61 -8.94
N PHE A 62 -11.55 -2.88 -9.98
CA PHE A 62 -12.95 -2.57 -10.23
C PHE A 62 -13.74 -3.74 -10.82
N ASP A 63 -13.04 -4.79 -11.28
CA ASP A 63 -13.67 -6.05 -11.68
C ASP A 63 -14.04 -6.93 -10.48
N VAL A 64 -13.44 -6.69 -9.33
CA VAL A 64 -13.76 -7.42 -8.10
C VAL A 64 -15.15 -6.98 -7.61
N ALA A 65 -15.94 -7.94 -7.11
CA ALA A 65 -17.25 -7.63 -6.53
C ALA A 65 -17.13 -6.59 -5.42
N VAL A 66 -18.08 -5.65 -5.37
CA VAL A 66 -18.05 -4.50 -4.46
C VAL A 66 -17.78 -4.93 -3.01
N ASN A 67 -18.45 -5.99 -2.56
CA ASN A 67 -18.31 -6.49 -1.19
C ASN A 67 -16.96 -7.15 -0.88
N LYS A 68 -16.11 -7.36 -1.90
CA LYS A 68 -14.78 -7.96 -1.74
C LYS A 68 -13.65 -6.97 -1.97
N ARG A 69 -13.95 -5.73 -2.34
CA ARG A 69 -12.94 -4.72 -2.67
C ARG A 69 -12.06 -4.34 -1.50
N ILE A 70 -12.63 -4.22 -0.30
CA ILE A 70 -11.86 -3.90 0.90
C ILE A 70 -10.86 -5.01 1.21
N SER A 71 -11.30 -6.27 1.13
CA SER A 71 -10.41 -7.43 1.32
C SER A 71 -9.29 -7.46 0.28
N TYR A 72 -9.60 -7.10 -0.95
CA TYR A 72 -8.62 -7.00 -2.03
C TYR A 72 -7.54 -5.98 -1.69
N ILE A 73 -7.94 -4.80 -1.21
CA ILE A 73 -6.99 -3.76 -0.80
C ILE A 73 -6.15 -4.24 0.40
N ASN A 74 -6.77 -4.91 1.36
CA ASN A 74 -6.06 -5.44 2.53
C ASN A 74 -4.91 -6.37 2.12
N VAL A 75 -5.14 -7.23 1.13
CA VAL A 75 -4.12 -8.12 0.60
C VAL A 75 -2.99 -7.34 -0.07
N ILE A 76 -3.34 -6.33 -0.88
CA ILE A 76 -2.34 -5.49 -1.54
C ILE A 76 -1.48 -4.75 -0.52
N ILE A 77 -2.10 -4.17 0.51
CA ILE A 77 -1.38 -3.45 1.57
C ILE A 77 -0.43 -4.41 2.30
N ARG A 78 -0.92 -5.59 2.67
CA ARG A 78 -0.09 -6.59 3.35
C ARG A 78 1.09 -7.01 2.50
N ASN A 79 0.87 -7.30 1.23
CA ASN A 79 1.93 -7.70 0.31
C ASN A 79 2.94 -6.58 0.08
N THR A 80 2.47 -5.34 -0.04
CA THR A 80 3.33 -4.17 -0.18
C THR A 80 4.19 -3.97 1.07
N ALA A 81 3.58 -4.15 2.25
CA ALA A 81 4.30 -4.07 3.52
C ALA A 81 5.38 -5.14 3.65
N TYR A 82 5.08 -6.37 3.24
CA TYR A 82 6.06 -7.46 3.23
C TYR A 82 7.24 -7.13 2.33
N LYS A 83 7.00 -6.61 1.15
CA LYS A 83 8.06 -6.23 0.21
C LYS A 83 8.93 -5.12 0.80
N MET A 84 8.32 -4.14 1.43
CA MET A 84 9.06 -3.05 2.06
C MET A 84 9.92 -3.56 3.23
N ARG A 85 9.36 -4.43 4.07
CA ARG A 85 10.08 -5.06 5.18
C ARG A 85 11.27 -5.88 4.68
N ASP A 86 11.07 -6.70 3.65
CA ASP A 86 12.12 -7.54 3.08
C ASP A 86 13.23 -6.69 2.47
N LYS A 87 12.88 -5.61 1.79
CA LYS A 87 13.84 -4.68 1.21
C LYS A 87 14.71 -4.03 2.27
N LYS A 88 14.12 -3.59 3.38
CA LYS A 88 14.85 -3.03 4.51
C LYS A 88 15.78 -4.05 5.15
N HIS A 89 15.31 -5.28 5.30
CA HIS A 89 16.08 -6.38 5.88
C HIS A 89 17.31 -6.69 5.03
N LYS A 90 17.15 -6.73 3.70
CA LYS A 90 18.26 -6.96 2.76
C LYS A 90 19.30 -5.86 2.82
N VAL A 91 18.87 -4.61 2.95
CA VAL A 91 19.77 -3.47 3.08
C VAL A 91 20.60 -3.60 4.36
N SER A 92 19.97 -3.95 5.48
CA SER A 92 20.65 -4.17 6.76
C SER A 92 21.66 -5.32 6.67
N GLU A 93 21.27 -6.43 6.04
CA GLU A 93 22.16 -7.58 5.84
C GLU A 93 23.36 -7.20 4.97
N ASN A 94 23.15 -6.44 3.92
CA ASN A 94 24.21 -5.97 3.05
C ASN A 94 25.18 -5.04 3.78
N GLU A 95 24.68 -4.18 4.64
CA GLU A 95 25.49 -3.30 5.47
C GLU A 95 26.39 -4.11 6.42
N ILE A 96 25.82 -5.14 7.06
CA ILE A 96 26.56 -6.02 7.97
C ILE A 96 27.68 -6.76 7.22
N VAL A 97 27.37 -7.27 6.03
CA VAL A 97 28.37 -7.98 5.20
C VAL A 97 29.49 -7.04 4.78
N LEU A 98 29.18 -5.79 4.44
CA LEU A 98 30.19 -4.79 4.09
C LEU A 98 31.10 -4.46 5.27
N ASP A 99 30.54 -4.38 6.47
CA ASP A 99 31.30 -4.12 7.69
C ASP A 99 32.25 -5.28 8.01
N ASP A 100 31.85 -6.52 7.76
CA ASP A 100 32.65 -7.69 8.00
C ASP A 100 33.86 -7.80 7.03
N THR A 101 33.77 -7.16 5.88
CA THR A 101 34.84 -7.18 4.89
C THR A 101 35.91 -6.09 5.11
N ILE A 102 35.65 -5.17 5.99
CA ILE A 102 36.55 -4.10 6.35
C ILE A 102 37.46 -4.51 7.51
#